data_49afce682d63e414fb990f27c4b31a4d
#
_entry.id   49afce682d63e414fb990f27c4b31a4d
#
_cell.length_a   1.000
_cell.length_b   1.000
_cell.length_c   1.000
_cell.angle_alpha   90.00
_cell.angle_beta   90.00
_cell.angle_gamma   90.00
#
_symmetry.space_group_name_H-M   'P 1'
#
loop_
_entity.id
_entity.type
_entity.pdbx_description
1 polymer ?
#
loop_
_entity_poly.entity_id
_entity_poly.type
_entity_poly.pdbx_seq_one_letter_code
_entity_poly.pdbx_strand_id
1 'polypeptide(L)'
;MTDDSTLGGYFEVHARPPAFEGSDGAAYSAAVYVDDTPDEGGRYGGAVLFVRWSEGGDRPVGHLESAFLAFGGSPEEADAAVRALSLHEVKAELDKAIAGSEELPN
;
A
#
# COMPACT_ATOMS: atom_id res chain seq x y z
N MET A 1 22.90 -5.42 3.65
CA MET A 1 22.52 -5.18 2.24
C MET A 1 21.01 -4.98 2.16
N THR A 2 20.58 -3.92 1.51
CA THR A 2 19.16 -3.61 1.39
C THR A 2 18.56 -4.43 0.26
N ASP A 3 17.46 -5.11 0.56
CA ASP A 3 16.74 -5.97 -0.38
C ASP A 3 15.54 -5.19 -0.92
N ASP A 4 15.37 -5.15 -2.23
CA ASP A 4 14.25 -4.45 -2.86
C ASP A 4 13.00 -5.32 -3.07
N SER A 5 12.95 -6.49 -2.42
CA SER A 5 11.79 -7.38 -2.51
C SER A 5 10.66 -7.02 -1.54
N THR A 6 10.90 -6.07 -0.63
CA THR A 6 9.88 -5.56 0.28
C THR A 6 9.51 -4.13 -0.12
N LEU A 7 8.35 -3.68 0.39
CA LEU A 7 7.88 -2.32 0.12
C LEU A 7 8.90 -1.27 0.56
N GLY A 8 9.39 -1.36 1.80
CA GLY A 8 10.38 -0.42 2.32
C GLY A 8 11.73 -0.56 1.65
N GLY A 9 12.16 -1.80 1.40
CA GLY A 9 13.43 -2.06 0.73
C GLY A 9 13.47 -1.51 -0.69
N TYR A 10 12.35 -1.67 -1.42
CA TYR A 10 12.25 -1.11 -2.76
C TYR A 10 12.43 0.42 -2.73
N PHE A 11 11.75 1.09 -1.80
CA PHE A 11 11.84 2.54 -1.68
C PHE A 11 13.28 2.98 -1.37
N GLU A 12 13.95 2.27 -0.47
CA GLU A 12 15.35 2.61 -0.13
C GLU A 12 16.29 2.45 -1.32
N VAL A 13 16.12 1.38 -2.09
CA VAL A 13 17.03 1.10 -3.22
C VAL A 13 16.76 2.06 -4.38
N HIS A 14 15.49 2.33 -4.68
CA HIS A 14 15.12 3.05 -5.89
C HIS A 14 14.70 4.50 -5.64
N ALA A 15 14.59 4.93 -4.39
CA ALA A 15 14.18 6.28 -3.98
C ALA A 15 12.83 6.69 -4.59
N ARG A 16 11.94 5.72 -4.80
CA ARG A 16 10.59 5.95 -5.33
C ARG A 16 9.71 4.79 -4.92
N PRO A 17 8.38 4.99 -4.84
CA PRO A 17 7.48 3.88 -4.53
C PRO A 17 7.44 2.85 -5.66
N PRO A 18 7.21 1.57 -5.35
CA PRO A 18 7.04 0.57 -6.40
C PRO A 18 5.74 0.82 -7.18
N ALA A 19 5.76 0.47 -8.45
CA ALA A 19 4.60 0.57 -9.32
C ALA A 19 4.16 -0.83 -9.75
N PHE A 20 2.85 -1.01 -9.87
CA PHE A 20 2.25 -2.28 -10.23
C PHE A 20 1.20 -2.07 -11.31
N GLU A 21 0.98 -3.09 -12.13
CA GLU A 21 -0.20 -3.13 -12.97
C GLU A 21 -1.30 -3.86 -12.17
N GLY A 22 -2.43 -3.20 -11.98
CA GLY A 22 -3.55 -3.80 -11.28
C GLY A 22 -4.27 -4.82 -12.15
N SER A 23 -5.12 -5.63 -11.52
CA SER A 23 -5.94 -6.61 -12.25
C SER A 23 -6.91 -5.95 -13.21
N ASP A 24 -7.15 -4.64 -13.06
CA ASP A 24 -7.98 -3.85 -13.96
C ASP A 24 -7.17 -3.24 -15.12
N GLY A 25 -5.88 -3.54 -15.21
CA GLY A 25 -5.01 -3.02 -16.27
C GLY A 25 -4.46 -1.63 -16.04
N ALA A 26 -4.84 -0.97 -14.95
CA ALA A 26 -4.34 0.37 -14.64
C ALA A 26 -3.01 0.30 -13.89
N ALA A 27 -2.23 1.39 -13.94
CA ALA A 27 -0.98 1.50 -13.21
C ALA A 27 -1.23 2.10 -11.83
N TYR A 28 -0.60 1.53 -10.82
CA TYR A 28 -0.73 1.99 -9.43
C TYR A 28 0.66 2.07 -8.81
N SER A 29 0.87 3.07 -7.95
CA SER A 29 2.03 3.08 -7.05
C SER A 29 1.55 2.84 -5.64
N ALA A 30 2.42 2.27 -4.80
CA ALA A 30 2.07 1.87 -3.43
C ALA A 30 2.86 2.70 -2.42
N ALA A 31 2.17 3.23 -1.43
CA ALA A 31 2.79 3.99 -0.33
C ALA A 31 2.24 3.48 1.00
N VAL A 32 3.00 3.66 2.06
CA VAL A 32 2.56 3.29 3.40
C VAL A 32 1.60 4.34 3.93
N TYR A 33 0.52 3.88 4.54
CA TYR A 33 -0.44 4.72 5.25
C TYR A 33 -0.58 4.19 6.69
N VAL A 34 -0.47 5.07 7.66
CA VAL A 34 -0.68 4.71 9.06
C VAL A 34 -1.75 5.61 9.63
N ASP A 35 -2.76 5.00 10.27
CA ASP A 35 -3.79 5.74 10.97
C ASP A 35 -3.19 6.30 12.26
N ASP A 36 -3.35 7.59 12.50
CA ASP A 36 -2.80 8.24 13.69
C ASP A 36 -3.71 8.10 14.92
N THR A 37 -4.84 7.41 14.79
CA THR A 37 -5.76 7.14 15.89
C THR A 37 -5.63 5.68 16.28
N PRO A 38 -5.17 5.37 17.51
CA PRO A 38 -5.03 3.98 17.93
C PRO A 38 -6.40 3.33 18.15
N ASP A 39 -6.43 2.00 18.08
CA ASP A 39 -7.64 1.25 18.39
C ASP A 39 -7.82 1.17 19.92
N GLU A 40 -8.85 0.45 20.36
CA GLU A 40 -9.17 0.30 21.79
C GLU A 40 -8.04 -0.35 22.58
N GLY A 41 -7.22 -1.16 21.92
CA GLY A 41 -6.06 -1.79 22.55
C GLY A 41 -4.80 -0.96 22.53
N GLY A 42 -4.87 0.27 22.02
CA GLY A 42 -3.72 1.15 21.92
C GLY A 42 -2.80 0.83 20.75
N ARG A 43 -3.28 0.07 19.76
CA ARG A 43 -2.49 -0.30 18.58
C ARG A 43 -2.83 0.61 17.42
N TYR A 44 -1.82 0.91 16.62
CA TYR A 44 -1.95 1.72 15.40
C TYR A 44 -2.01 0.80 14.19
N GLY A 45 -2.95 1.05 13.30
CA GLY A 45 -3.11 0.26 12.09
C GLY A 45 -2.33 0.85 10.93
N GLY A 46 -1.66 -0.02 10.18
CA GLY A 46 -0.93 0.35 8.97
C GLY A 46 -1.54 -0.32 7.75
N ALA A 47 -1.60 0.41 6.66
CA ALA A 47 -2.18 -0.04 5.41
C ALA A 47 -1.33 0.44 4.24
N VAL A 48 -1.73 0.05 3.03
CA VAL A 48 -1.10 0.55 1.81
C VAL A 48 -2.09 1.43 1.07
N LEU A 49 -1.63 2.61 0.70
CA LEU A 49 -2.37 3.52 -0.16
C LEU A 49 -1.89 3.32 -1.59
N PHE A 50 -2.80 2.99 -2.48
CA PHE A 50 -2.48 2.81 -3.90
C PHE A 50 -2.97 4.01 -4.68
N VAL A 51 -2.05 4.67 -5.38
CA VAL A 51 -2.39 5.80 -6.23
C VAL A 51 -2.52 5.28 -7.66
N ARG A 52 -3.68 5.49 -8.25
CA ARG A 52 -3.93 5.10 -9.63
C ARG A 52 -3.47 6.23 -10.55
N TRP A 53 -2.71 5.87 -11.58
CA TRP A 53 -2.14 6.82 -12.52
C TRP A 53 -2.90 6.80 -13.83
N SER A 54 -2.89 7.93 -14.52
CA SER A 54 -3.48 8.04 -15.85
C SER A 54 -2.77 7.11 -16.82
N GLU A 55 -3.39 6.86 -17.95
CA GLU A 55 -2.87 5.95 -18.98
C GLU A 55 -1.44 6.30 -19.41
N GLY A 56 -1.14 7.59 -19.49
CA GLY A 56 0.23 8.05 -19.80
C GLY A 56 1.18 8.05 -18.62
N GLY A 57 0.69 7.78 -17.40
CA GLY A 57 1.51 7.73 -16.20
C GLY A 57 1.96 9.08 -15.68
N ASP A 58 1.39 10.17 -16.16
CA ASP A 58 1.86 11.52 -15.86
C ASP A 58 1.07 12.25 -14.77
N ARG A 59 -0.06 11.68 -14.32
CA ARG A 59 -0.86 12.31 -13.26
C ARG A 59 -1.68 11.27 -12.50
N PRO A 60 -1.94 11.52 -11.22
CA PRO A 60 -2.84 10.64 -10.45
C PRO A 60 -4.29 10.88 -10.87
N VAL A 61 -5.08 9.81 -10.97
CA VAL A 61 -6.50 9.90 -11.33
C VAL A 61 -7.41 9.23 -10.32
N GLY A 62 -6.87 8.69 -9.24
CA GLY A 62 -7.66 8.09 -8.18
C GLY A 62 -6.78 7.36 -7.18
N HIS A 63 -7.40 6.78 -6.18
CA HIS A 63 -6.67 6.01 -5.18
C HIS A 63 -7.55 4.91 -4.59
N LEU A 64 -6.90 3.89 -4.05
CA LEU A 64 -7.51 2.82 -3.30
C LEU A 64 -6.69 2.61 -2.03
N GLU A 65 -7.32 2.11 -0.98
CA GLU A 65 -6.64 1.76 0.26
C GLU A 65 -6.87 0.30 0.57
N SER A 66 -5.85 -0.36 1.09
CA SER A 66 -6.02 -1.71 1.62
C SER A 66 -6.73 -1.63 2.98
N ALA A 67 -7.18 -2.77 3.49
CA ALA A 67 -7.50 -2.90 4.91
C ALA A 67 -6.21 -2.71 5.72
N PHE A 68 -6.32 -2.60 7.05
CA PHE A 68 -5.12 -2.61 7.89
C PHE A 68 -4.43 -3.96 7.76
N LEU A 69 -3.17 -3.94 7.37
CA LEU A 69 -2.38 -5.14 7.10
C LEU A 69 -1.42 -5.47 8.25
N ALA A 70 -1.12 -4.49 9.10
CA ALA A 70 -0.21 -4.65 10.21
C ALA A 70 -0.58 -3.68 11.31
N PHE A 71 -0.14 -3.99 12.53
CA PHE A 71 -0.41 -3.14 13.69
C PHE A 71 0.88 -2.99 14.49
N GLY A 72 0.97 -1.89 15.22
CA GLY A 72 2.10 -1.64 16.10
C GLY A 72 1.69 -0.83 17.30
N GLY A 73 2.53 -0.80 18.32
CA GLY A 73 2.32 -0.02 19.55
C GLY A 73 2.57 1.48 19.36
N SER A 74 3.09 1.87 18.21
CA SER A 74 3.30 3.26 17.82
C SER A 74 3.10 3.39 16.32
N PRO A 75 2.89 4.62 15.80
CA PRO A 75 2.82 4.82 14.35
C PRO A 75 4.08 4.33 13.63
N GLU A 76 5.26 4.54 14.23
CA GLU A 76 6.53 4.11 13.64
C GLU A 76 6.62 2.59 13.53
N GLU A 77 6.13 1.87 14.54
CA GLU A 77 6.11 0.41 14.50
C GLU A 77 5.14 -0.10 13.43
N ALA A 78 3.97 0.51 13.32
CA ALA A 78 3.00 0.13 12.29
C ALA A 78 3.57 0.40 10.89
N ASP A 79 4.22 1.55 10.70
CA ASP A 79 4.87 1.89 9.44
C ASP A 79 5.93 0.84 9.08
N ALA A 80 6.80 0.51 10.03
CA ALA A 80 7.86 -0.49 9.81
C ALA A 80 7.27 -1.85 9.43
N ALA A 81 6.17 -2.24 10.07
CA ALA A 81 5.54 -3.53 9.79
C ALA A 81 4.97 -3.59 8.38
N VAL A 82 4.37 -2.49 7.90
CA VAL A 82 3.88 -2.43 6.51
C VAL A 82 5.04 -2.45 5.52
N ARG A 83 6.12 -1.73 5.82
CA ARG A 83 7.30 -1.70 4.96
C ARG A 83 7.97 -3.05 4.82
N ALA A 84 7.78 -3.93 5.81
CA ALA A 84 8.34 -5.28 5.80
C ALA A 84 7.56 -6.24 4.88
N LEU A 85 6.38 -5.86 4.39
CA LEU A 85 5.62 -6.71 3.48
C LEU A 85 6.35 -6.87 2.15
N SER A 86 6.29 -8.07 1.59
CA SER A 86 6.91 -8.31 0.29
C SER A 86 6.12 -7.59 -0.80
N LEU A 87 6.78 -7.29 -1.92
CA LEU A 87 6.10 -6.70 -3.08
C LEU A 87 5.02 -7.63 -3.61
N HIS A 88 5.23 -8.94 -3.49
CA HIS A 88 4.24 -9.94 -3.88
C HIS A 88 2.97 -9.82 -3.01
N GLU A 89 3.15 -9.66 -1.70
CA GLU A 89 2.03 -9.46 -0.78
C GLU A 89 1.30 -8.15 -1.06
N VAL A 90 2.05 -7.08 -1.34
CA VAL A 90 1.47 -5.78 -1.66
C VAL A 90 0.65 -5.86 -2.96
N LYS A 91 1.14 -6.56 -3.98
CA LYS A 91 0.40 -6.75 -5.23
C LYS A 91 -0.92 -7.49 -4.99
N ALA A 92 -0.89 -8.53 -4.14
CA ALA A 92 -2.10 -9.26 -3.80
C ALA A 92 -3.13 -8.37 -3.11
N GLU A 93 -2.68 -7.46 -2.24
CA GLU A 93 -3.56 -6.51 -1.56
C GLU A 93 -4.13 -5.47 -2.53
N LEU A 94 -3.35 -5.08 -3.53
CA LEU A 94 -3.85 -4.20 -4.59
C LEU A 94 -5.02 -4.86 -5.32
N ASP A 95 -4.86 -6.11 -5.72
CA ASP A 95 -5.90 -6.81 -6.46
C ASP A 95 -7.17 -7.01 -5.61
N LYS A 96 -7.00 -7.24 -4.32
CA LYS A 96 -8.15 -7.29 -3.38
C LYS A 96 -8.86 -5.94 -3.31
N ALA A 97 -8.11 -4.85 -3.25
CA ALA A 97 -8.68 -3.50 -3.17
C ALA A 97 -9.46 -3.16 -4.45
N ILE A 98 -8.93 -3.55 -5.60
CA ILE A 98 -9.61 -3.36 -6.88
C ILE A 98 -10.93 -4.15 -6.89
N ALA A 99 -10.88 -5.42 -6.51
CA ALA A 99 -12.07 -6.27 -6.49
C ALA A 99 -13.14 -5.73 -5.54
N GLY A 100 -12.73 -5.28 -4.35
CA GLY A 100 -13.63 -4.68 -3.38
C GLY A 100 -14.29 -3.40 -3.90
N SER A 101 -13.52 -2.58 -4.62
CA SER A 101 -14.04 -1.37 -5.24
C SER A 101 -15.09 -1.68 -6.31
N GLU A 102 -14.86 -2.72 -7.11
CA GLU A 102 -15.78 -3.13 -8.17
C GLU A 102 -17.07 -3.76 -7.63
N GLU A 103 -16.98 -4.36 -6.43
CA GLU A 103 -18.13 -5.01 -5.79
C GLU A 103 -19.07 -4.07 -5.07
N LEU A 104 -18.65 -2.82 -4.83
CA LEU A 104 -19.47 -1.88 -4.10
C LEU A 104 -20.72 -1.54 -4.91
N PRO A 105 -21.90 -1.58 -4.26
CA PRO A 105 -23.12 -1.20 -4.94
C PRO A 105 -23.13 0.30 -5.25
N ASN A 106 -23.73 0.62 -6.34
CA ASN A 106 -23.86 2.02 -6.74
C ASN A 106 -25.03 2.70 -6.03
#